data_89aefebe2024d5c5a82008adb66f0c20
#
_entry.id   89aefebe2024d5c5a82008adb66f0c20
#
_cell.length_a   1.000
_cell.length_b   1.000
_cell.length_c   1.000
_cell.angle_alpha   90.00
_cell.angle_beta   90.00
_cell.angle_gamma   90.00
#
_symmetry.space_group_name_H-M   'P 1'
#
loop_
_entity.id
_entity.type
_entity.pdbx_description
1 polymer ?
#
loop_
_entity_poly.entity_id
_entity_poly.type
_entity_poly.pdbx_seq_one_letter_code
_entity_poly.pdbx_strand_id
1 'polypeptide(L)'
;MKPNHLILYIIVLACAFFGFNADCGYMSDSPWWSHLTFHFAHGNIFHLSANLLVAFLLLLNRKDPWWLWPVCYAVATLCSFCIATNKPTVGLSGLLLAYYGIICYKDGAKWRSMLYTLGYMVVSCLFASRLAIGLHFLCFAIGASIGGVMLWLSNIKRKEQMYE
;
A
#
# COMPACT_ATOMS: atom_id res chain seq x y z
N MET A 1 11.44 -3.55 21.07
CA MET A 1 11.21 -3.95 19.66
C MET A 1 11.06 -2.69 18.82
N LYS A 2 11.65 -2.62 17.62
CA LYS A 2 11.46 -1.44 16.76
C LYS A 2 10.00 -1.40 16.27
N PRO A 3 9.35 -0.22 16.17
CA PRO A 3 7.95 -0.11 15.75
C PRO A 3 7.63 -0.84 14.43
N ASN A 4 8.54 -0.77 13.47
CA ASN A 4 8.39 -1.45 12.17
C ASN A 4 8.32 -2.98 12.29
N HIS A 5 9.03 -3.57 13.26
CA HIS A 5 8.95 -5.01 13.50
C HIS A 5 7.58 -5.40 14.07
N LEU A 6 7.04 -4.58 14.98
CA LEU A 6 5.69 -4.80 15.51
C LEU A 6 4.64 -4.76 14.39
N ILE A 7 4.73 -3.77 13.50
CA ILE A 7 3.82 -3.65 12.35
C ILE A 7 3.91 -4.89 11.45
N LEU A 8 5.14 -5.36 11.15
CA LEU A 8 5.33 -6.56 10.35
C LEU A 8 4.67 -7.79 11.01
N TYR A 9 4.83 -7.97 12.33
CA TYR A 9 4.16 -9.04 13.06
C TYR A 9 2.64 -8.94 12.97
N ILE A 10 2.07 -7.73 13.14
CA ILE A 10 0.62 -7.51 13.02
C ILE A 10 0.14 -7.87 11.61
N ILE A 11 0.85 -7.46 10.57
CA ILE A 11 0.52 -7.79 9.18
C ILE A 11 0.54 -9.31 8.96
N VAL A 12 1.61 -9.98 9.39
CA VAL A 12 1.74 -11.44 9.23
C VAL A 12 0.63 -12.19 9.97
N LEU A 13 0.34 -11.80 11.22
CA LEU A 13 -0.73 -12.41 12.01
C LEU A 13 -2.11 -12.17 11.38
N ALA A 14 -2.38 -10.96 10.91
CA ALA A 14 -3.62 -10.66 10.22
C ALA A 14 -3.75 -11.48 8.92
N CYS A 15 -2.71 -11.54 8.09
CA CYS A 15 -2.71 -12.37 6.88
C CYS A 15 -2.88 -13.87 7.20
N ALA A 16 -2.31 -14.36 8.29
CA ALA A 16 -2.50 -15.76 8.73
C ALA A 16 -3.95 -16.02 9.20
N PHE A 17 -4.56 -15.04 9.87
CA PHE A 17 -5.94 -15.14 10.36
C PHE A 17 -6.97 -15.15 9.22
N PHE A 18 -6.84 -14.22 8.27
CA PHE A 18 -7.75 -14.11 7.12
C PHE A 18 -7.43 -15.14 6.03
N GLY A 19 -6.17 -15.52 5.87
CA GLY A 19 -5.72 -16.58 4.98
C GLY A 19 -6.14 -16.38 3.52
N PHE A 20 -6.70 -17.44 2.93
CA PHE A 20 -7.17 -17.47 1.54
C PHE A 20 -8.69 -17.36 1.44
N ASN A 21 -9.34 -16.68 2.39
CA ASN A 21 -10.77 -16.51 2.42
C ASN A 21 -11.21 -15.40 1.45
N ALA A 22 -11.79 -15.79 0.30
CA ALA A 22 -12.30 -14.87 -0.70
C ALA A 22 -13.50 -14.05 -0.18
N ASP A 23 -14.26 -14.54 0.80
CA ASP A 23 -15.40 -13.82 1.38
C ASP A 23 -14.97 -12.56 2.15
N CYS A 24 -13.70 -12.47 2.52
CA CYS A 24 -13.12 -11.26 3.09
C CYS A 24 -12.73 -10.21 2.05
N GLY A 25 -12.81 -10.55 0.74
CA GLY A 25 -12.58 -9.63 -0.36
C GLY A 25 -13.75 -8.66 -0.56
N TYR A 26 -13.46 -7.44 -1.01
CA TYR A 26 -14.52 -6.52 -1.36
C TYR A 26 -15.00 -6.71 -2.81
N MET A 27 -16.29 -6.51 -3.02
CA MET A 27 -16.99 -6.40 -4.30
C MET A 27 -18.01 -5.27 -4.20
N SER A 28 -18.64 -4.92 -5.32
CA SER A 28 -19.64 -3.83 -5.37
C SER A 28 -20.82 -4.03 -4.40
N ASP A 29 -21.18 -5.27 -4.14
CA ASP A 29 -22.33 -5.66 -3.27
C ASP A 29 -21.86 -6.21 -1.92
N SER A 30 -20.57 -6.13 -1.62
CA SER A 30 -20.02 -6.63 -0.35
C SER A 30 -20.41 -5.74 0.82
N PRO A 31 -20.53 -6.30 2.03
CA PRO A 31 -20.75 -5.50 3.22
C PRO A 31 -19.55 -4.56 3.45
N TRP A 32 -19.83 -3.40 4.05
CA TRP A 32 -18.82 -2.34 4.24
C TRP A 32 -17.55 -2.79 4.97
N TRP A 33 -17.64 -3.77 5.87
CA TRP A 33 -16.49 -4.30 6.60
C TRP A 33 -15.49 -5.04 5.69
N SER A 34 -15.91 -5.54 4.52
CA SER A 34 -15.01 -6.18 3.56
C SER A 34 -13.96 -5.20 3.03
N HIS A 35 -14.28 -3.90 2.96
CA HIS A 35 -13.33 -2.84 2.62
C HIS A 35 -12.24 -2.64 3.69
N LEU A 36 -12.46 -3.13 4.91
CA LEU A 36 -11.45 -3.11 5.97
C LEU A 36 -10.59 -4.38 5.97
N THR A 37 -11.14 -5.51 5.58
CA THR A 37 -10.51 -6.83 5.75
C THR A 37 -9.78 -7.33 4.51
N PHE A 38 -10.15 -6.89 3.31
CA PHE A 38 -9.62 -7.41 2.04
C PHE A 38 -8.09 -7.33 1.93
N HIS A 39 -7.46 -6.38 2.63
CA HIS A 39 -6.01 -6.21 2.65
C HIS A 39 -5.26 -7.45 3.15
N PHE A 40 -5.87 -8.20 4.05
CA PHE A 40 -5.23 -9.31 4.74
C PHE A 40 -5.57 -10.67 4.15
N ALA A 41 -6.67 -10.79 3.40
CA ALA A 41 -6.99 -11.99 2.64
C ALA A 41 -6.19 -12.04 1.33
N HIS A 42 -5.92 -13.24 0.83
CA HIS A 42 -5.12 -13.43 -0.40
C HIS A 42 -5.72 -14.53 -1.29
N GLY A 43 -5.56 -14.41 -2.60
CA GLY A 43 -6.11 -15.38 -3.54
C GLY A 43 -5.38 -16.72 -3.56
N ASN A 44 -4.09 -16.75 -3.24
CA ASN A 44 -3.26 -17.95 -3.16
C ASN A 44 -1.93 -17.67 -2.44
N ILE A 45 -1.16 -18.74 -2.20
CA ILE A 45 0.12 -18.66 -1.50
C ILE A 45 1.17 -17.79 -2.22
N PHE A 46 1.20 -17.79 -3.56
CA PHE A 46 2.15 -16.97 -4.30
C PHE A 46 1.84 -15.49 -4.16
N HIS A 47 0.54 -15.12 -4.21
CA HIS A 47 0.08 -13.76 -3.98
C HIS A 47 0.42 -13.27 -2.57
N LEU A 48 0.17 -14.09 -1.55
CA LEU A 48 0.55 -13.81 -0.17
C LEU A 48 2.06 -13.62 -0.03
N SER A 49 2.86 -14.57 -0.55
CA SER A 49 4.31 -14.54 -0.44
C SER A 49 4.92 -13.31 -1.11
N ALA A 50 4.43 -12.93 -2.30
CA ALA A 50 4.89 -11.73 -3.00
C ALA A 50 4.60 -10.46 -2.18
N ASN A 51 3.39 -10.32 -1.65
CA ASN A 51 3.01 -9.18 -0.82
C ASN A 51 3.83 -9.10 0.48
N LEU A 52 4.00 -10.23 1.19
CA LEU A 52 4.80 -10.27 2.41
C LEU A 52 6.28 -9.99 2.15
N LEU A 53 6.83 -10.48 1.05
CA LEU A 53 8.22 -10.16 0.67
C LEU A 53 8.40 -8.66 0.47
N VAL A 54 7.50 -8.00 -0.25
CA VAL A 54 7.56 -6.54 -0.45
C VAL A 54 7.39 -5.80 0.87
N ALA A 55 6.41 -6.18 1.71
CA ALA A 55 6.22 -5.59 3.02
C ALA A 55 7.48 -5.72 3.90
N PHE A 56 8.08 -6.91 3.92
CA PHE A 56 9.32 -7.20 4.65
C PHE A 56 10.48 -6.31 4.18
N LEU A 57 10.71 -6.22 2.87
CA LEU A 57 11.77 -5.39 2.30
C LEU A 57 11.56 -3.91 2.63
N LEU A 58 10.33 -3.41 2.55
CA LEU A 58 10.01 -2.02 2.88
C LEU A 58 10.21 -1.73 4.37
N LEU A 59 9.72 -2.61 5.25
CA LEU A 59 9.77 -2.39 6.69
C LEU A 59 11.17 -2.55 7.30
N LEU A 60 11.97 -3.48 6.80
CA LEU A 60 13.31 -3.73 7.35
C LEU A 60 14.35 -2.75 6.86
N ASN A 61 14.29 -2.37 5.58
CA ASN A 61 15.33 -1.55 4.97
C ASN A 61 15.10 -0.04 5.13
N ARG A 62 13.95 0.37 5.68
CA ARG A 62 13.59 1.78 5.80
C ARG A 62 13.38 2.21 7.25
N LYS A 63 13.73 3.48 7.51
CA LYS A 63 13.54 4.14 8.82
C LYS A 63 12.38 5.15 8.77
N ASP A 64 11.36 4.83 7.99
CA ASP A 64 10.20 5.71 7.89
C ASP A 64 9.36 5.69 9.17
N PRO A 65 8.65 6.78 9.49
CA PRO A 65 7.78 6.84 10.66
C PRO A 65 6.69 5.75 10.60
N TRP A 66 6.49 5.08 11.70
CA TRP A 66 5.51 3.98 11.82
C TRP A 66 4.08 4.38 11.46
N TRP A 67 3.72 5.65 11.67
CA TRP A 67 2.37 6.16 11.40
C TRP A 67 2.02 6.20 9.90
N LEU A 68 2.99 6.06 8.99
CA LEU A 68 2.71 5.94 7.56
C LEU A 68 1.89 4.69 7.23
N TRP A 69 2.03 3.62 8.00
CA TRP A 69 1.32 2.37 7.74
C TRP A 69 -0.20 2.49 7.95
N PRO A 70 -0.71 3.01 9.10
CA PRO A 70 -2.12 3.31 9.23
C PRO A 70 -2.63 4.31 8.18
N VAL A 71 -1.83 5.28 7.75
CA VAL A 71 -2.21 6.19 6.67
C VAL A 71 -2.37 5.41 5.35
N CYS A 72 -1.42 4.54 4.99
CA CYS A 72 -1.52 3.71 3.78
C CYS A 72 -2.71 2.74 3.84
N TYR A 73 -3.00 2.18 5.01
CA TYR A 73 -4.18 1.36 5.22
C TYR A 73 -5.48 2.16 4.97
N ALA A 74 -5.58 3.35 5.55
CA ALA A 74 -6.72 4.23 5.33
C ALA A 74 -6.88 4.64 3.86
N VAL A 75 -5.77 4.98 3.17
CA VAL A 75 -5.77 5.29 1.73
C VAL A 75 -6.30 4.12 0.92
N ALA A 76 -5.79 2.92 1.13
CA ALA A 76 -6.20 1.77 0.35
C ALA A 76 -7.67 1.37 0.64
N THR A 77 -8.11 1.50 1.90
CA THR A 77 -9.51 1.32 2.29
C THR A 77 -10.42 2.34 1.59
N LEU A 78 -10.09 3.62 1.63
CA LEU A 78 -10.89 4.66 0.97
C LEU A 78 -10.92 4.49 -0.55
N CYS A 79 -9.80 4.12 -1.17
CA CYS A 79 -9.74 3.82 -2.59
C CYS A 79 -10.66 2.66 -2.99
N SER A 80 -10.82 1.67 -2.12
CA SER A 80 -11.69 0.51 -2.40
C SER A 80 -13.18 0.89 -2.52
N PHE A 81 -13.63 1.94 -1.83
CA PHE A 81 -14.99 2.47 -2.01
C PHE A 81 -15.19 3.21 -3.34
N CYS A 82 -14.10 3.65 -3.97
CA CYS A 82 -14.15 4.35 -5.26
C CYS A 82 -14.06 3.41 -6.47
N ILE A 83 -13.69 2.15 -6.27
CA ILE A 83 -13.45 1.18 -7.34
C ILE A 83 -14.47 0.05 -7.25
N ALA A 84 -15.46 0.08 -8.14
CA ALA A 84 -16.42 -1.01 -8.28
C ALA A 84 -15.76 -2.26 -8.86
N THR A 85 -16.11 -3.44 -8.34
CA THR A 85 -15.60 -4.73 -8.80
C THR A 85 -16.66 -5.81 -8.68
N ASN A 86 -16.72 -6.70 -9.67
CA ASN A 86 -17.65 -7.84 -9.73
C ASN A 86 -16.97 -9.15 -9.27
N LYS A 87 -15.71 -9.08 -8.83
CA LYS A 87 -14.95 -10.22 -8.33
C LYS A 87 -14.32 -9.86 -7.00
N PRO A 88 -14.20 -10.83 -6.07
CA PRO A 88 -13.56 -10.58 -4.79
C PRO A 88 -12.14 -10.03 -4.99
N THR A 89 -11.92 -8.81 -4.54
CA THR A 89 -10.60 -8.17 -4.55
C THR A 89 -9.96 -8.36 -3.18
N VAL A 90 -8.80 -8.95 -3.16
CA VAL A 90 -8.04 -9.30 -1.95
C VAL A 90 -6.57 -8.94 -2.11
N GLY A 91 -5.87 -8.68 -1.01
CA GLY A 91 -4.42 -8.54 -0.96
C GLY A 91 -3.91 -7.22 -0.44
N LEU A 92 -2.72 -7.28 0.11
CA LEU A 92 -2.01 -6.15 0.74
C LEU A 92 -1.50 -5.12 -0.27
N SER A 93 -1.52 -5.44 -1.56
CA SER A 93 -0.87 -4.68 -2.64
C SER A 93 -1.31 -3.22 -2.75
N GLY A 94 -2.58 -2.90 -2.50
CA GLY A 94 -3.09 -1.52 -2.48
C GLY A 94 -2.40 -0.68 -1.41
N LEU A 95 -2.28 -1.21 -0.19
CA LEU A 95 -1.57 -0.58 0.93
C LEU A 95 -0.07 -0.40 0.61
N LEU A 96 0.57 -1.43 0.06
CA LEU A 96 1.98 -1.38 -0.32
C LEU A 96 2.24 -0.33 -1.40
N LEU A 97 1.33 -0.18 -2.37
CA LEU A 97 1.44 0.83 -3.43
C LEU A 97 1.20 2.25 -2.90
N ALA A 98 0.27 2.45 -1.97
CA ALA A 98 0.12 3.73 -1.28
C ALA A 98 1.41 4.11 -0.54
N TYR A 99 1.99 3.19 0.22
CA TYR A 99 3.28 3.40 0.89
C TYR A 99 4.40 3.71 -0.10
N TYR A 100 4.48 2.95 -1.19
CA TYR A 100 5.50 3.14 -2.21
C TYR A 100 5.36 4.51 -2.89
N GLY A 101 4.14 4.95 -3.18
CA GLY A 101 3.86 6.30 -3.68
C GLY A 101 4.41 7.38 -2.75
N ILE A 102 4.13 7.27 -1.43
CA ILE A 102 4.63 8.22 -0.43
C ILE A 102 6.16 8.30 -0.45
N ILE A 103 6.86 7.17 -0.39
CA ILE A 103 8.32 7.17 -0.29
C ILE A 103 8.99 7.63 -1.58
N CYS A 104 8.45 7.31 -2.75
CA CYS A 104 8.99 7.78 -4.02
C CYS A 104 9.11 9.30 -4.07
N TYR A 105 8.06 10.02 -3.66
CA TYR A 105 8.04 11.48 -3.72
C TYR A 105 8.69 12.13 -2.52
N LYS A 106 8.49 11.61 -1.31
CA LYS A 106 9.16 12.07 -0.11
C LYS A 106 10.70 12.06 -0.25
N ASP A 107 11.23 11.04 -0.93
CA ASP A 107 12.67 10.86 -1.13
C ASP A 107 13.20 11.58 -2.40
N GLY A 108 12.38 12.43 -3.03
CA GLY A 108 12.79 13.25 -4.17
C GLY A 108 12.54 12.61 -5.54
N ALA A 109 11.48 11.83 -5.67
CA ALA A 109 10.91 11.34 -6.94
C ALA A 109 11.94 10.83 -7.96
N LYS A 110 12.82 9.93 -7.52
CA LYS A 110 13.83 9.36 -8.42
C LYS A 110 13.14 8.55 -9.52
N TRP A 111 13.37 8.89 -10.79
CA TRP A 111 12.79 8.22 -11.95
C TRP A 111 12.96 6.68 -11.93
N ARG A 112 14.05 6.17 -11.36
CA ARG A 112 14.28 4.73 -11.14
C ARG A 112 13.21 4.11 -10.25
N SER A 113 12.84 4.79 -9.16
CA SER A 113 11.77 4.32 -8.27
C SER A 113 10.43 4.27 -8.99
N MET A 114 10.14 5.25 -9.85
CA MET A 114 8.92 5.24 -10.68
C MET A 114 8.92 4.08 -11.67
N LEU A 115 10.05 3.76 -12.31
CA LEU A 115 10.16 2.61 -13.20
C LEU A 115 9.97 1.27 -12.47
N TYR A 116 10.52 1.12 -11.27
CA TYR A 116 10.29 -0.08 -10.45
C TYR A 116 8.82 -0.21 -10.06
N THR A 117 8.15 0.88 -9.73
CA THR A 117 6.71 0.88 -9.45
C THR A 117 5.91 0.46 -10.67
N LEU A 118 6.22 1.04 -11.82
CA LEU A 118 5.54 0.70 -13.07
C LEU A 118 5.76 -0.78 -13.41
N GLY A 119 7.00 -1.27 -13.28
CA GLY A 119 7.32 -2.69 -13.45
C GLY A 119 6.55 -3.59 -12.49
N TYR A 120 6.49 -3.24 -11.20
CA TYR A 120 5.69 -3.96 -10.21
C TYR A 120 4.20 -3.94 -10.56
N MET A 121 3.65 -2.80 -10.98
CA MET A 121 2.26 -2.69 -11.40
C MET A 121 1.97 -3.57 -12.63
N VAL A 122 2.86 -3.55 -13.64
CA VAL A 122 2.73 -4.41 -14.82
C VAL A 122 2.76 -5.89 -14.44
N VAL A 123 3.72 -6.31 -13.61
CA VAL A 123 3.79 -7.70 -13.13
C VAL A 123 2.55 -8.07 -12.31
N SER A 124 2.10 -7.19 -11.41
CA SER A 124 0.87 -7.41 -10.65
C SER A 124 -0.35 -7.57 -11.56
N CYS A 125 -0.41 -6.85 -12.68
CA CYS A 125 -1.48 -6.96 -13.67
C CYS A 125 -1.52 -8.31 -14.38
N LEU A 126 -0.38 -8.98 -14.54
CA LEU A 126 -0.31 -10.31 -15.14
C LEU A 126 -0.94 -11.39 -14.23
N PHE A 127 -0.92 -11.15 -12.91
CA PHE A 127 -1.40 -12.08 -11.89
C PHE A 127 -2.72 -11.66 -11.23
N ALA A 128 -3.19 -10.42 -11.46
CA ALA A 128 -4.40 -9.87 -10.89
C ALA A 128 -5.49 -9.66 -11.95
N SER A 129 -6.75 -9.61 -11.51
CA SER A 129 -7.86 -9.21 -12.38
C SER A 129 -7.67 -7.77 -12.86
N ARG A 130 -8.21 -7.43 -14.05
CA ARG A 130 -8.11 -6.06 -14.61
C ARG A 130 -8.61 -4.95 -13.67
N LEU A 131 -9.49 -5.28 -12.74
CA LEU A 131 -10.07 -4.34 -11.78
C LEU A 131 -9.10 -3.96 -10.65
N ALA A 132 -8.22 -4.85 -10.25
CA ALA A 132 -7.18 -4.55 -9.26
C ALA A 132 -6.19 -3.47 -9.74
N ILE A 133 -6.02 -3.29 -11.05
CA ILE A 133 -5.15 -2.26 -11.64
C ILE A 133 -5.62 -0.86 -11.25
N GLY A 134 -6.92 -0.59 -11.37
CA GLY A 134 -7.49 0.72 -11.00
C GLY A 134 -7.25 1.06 -9.53
N LEU A 135 -7.48 0.10 -8.63
CA LEU A 135 -7.19 0.25 -7.20
C LEU A 135 -5.70 0.54 -6.96
N HIS A 136 -4.82 -0.23 -7.58
CA HIS A 136 -3.37 -0.09 -7.45
C HIS A 136 -2.90 1.30 -7.90
N PHE A 137 -3.37 1.73 -9.06
CA PHE A 137 -3.04 3.05 -9.60
C PHE A 137 -3.53 4.18 -8.69
N LEU A 138 -4.77 4.11 -8.21
CA LEU A 138 -5.36 5.11 -7.33
C LEU A 138 -4.62 5.19 -5.99
N CYS A 139 -4.32 4.04 -5.38
CA CYS A 139 -3.54 3.98 -4.13
C CYS A 139 -2.15 4.61 -4.31
N PHE A 140 -1.45 4.28 -5.40
CA PHE A 140 -0.15 4.86 -5.70
C PHE A 140 -0.24 6.37 -5.91
N ALA A 141 -1.20 6.85 -6.70
CA ALA A 141 -1.37 8.28 -7.02
C ALA A 141 -1.65 9.11 -5.76
N ILE A 142 -2.55 8.64 -4.89
CA ILE A 142 -2.84 9.31 -3.61
C ILE A 142 -1.61 9.27 -2.70
N GLY A 143 -0.94 8.12 -2.59
CA GLY A 143 0.30 8.01 -1.84
C GLY A 143 1.38 8.98 -2.34
N ALA A 144 1.56 9.08 -3.65
CA ALA A 144 2.49 10.01 -4.29
C ALA A 144 2.16 11.48 -3.97
N SER A 145 0.87 11.83 -3.98
CA SER A 145 0.41 13.18 -3.59
C SER A 145 0.74 13.49 -2.13
N ILE A 146 0.51 12.55 -1.22
CA ILE A 146 0.90 12.69 0.20
C ILE A 146 2.41 12.88 0.33
N GLY A 147 3.21 12.05 -0.35
CA GLY A 147 4.67 12.15 -0.36
C GLY A 147 5.16 13.50 -0.88
N GLY A 148 4.52 14.02 -1.94
CA GLY A 148 4.80 15.35 -2.49
C GLY A 148 4.54 16.47 -1.49
N VAL A 149 3.42 16.42 -0.78
CA VAL A 149 3.09 17.39 0.28
C VAL A 149 4.12 17.30 1.42
N MET A 150 4.51 16.10 1.85
CA MET A 150 5.53 15.93 2.88
C MET A 150 6.88 16.52 2.46
N LEU A 151 7.29 16.32 1.22
CA LEU A 151 8.52 16.91 0.67
C LEU A 151 8.43 18.44 0.65
N TRP A 152 7.33 18.97 0.18
CA TRP A 152 7.09 20.43 0.14
C TRP A 152 7.18 21.07 1.54
N LEU A 153 6.49 20.48 2.54
CA LEU A 153 6.54 20.94 3.93
C LEU A 153 7.96 20.87 4.51
N SER A 154 8.71 19.82 4.20
CA SER A 154 10.09 19.68 4.65
C SER A 154 11.02 20.76 4.07
N ASN A 155 10.77 21.15 2.82
CA ASN A 155 11.54 22.22 2.15
C ASN A 155 11.24 23.59 2.74
N ILE A 156 9.99 23.87 3.14
CA ILE A 156 9.63 25.12 3.85
C ILE A 156 10.41 25.23 5.14
N LYS A 157 10.31 24.20 6.01
CA LYS A 157 11.01 24.18 7.32
C LYS A 157 12.52 24.35 7.17
N ARG A 158 13.13 23.77 6.13
CA ARG A 158 14.57 23.92 5.86
C ARG A 158 14.92 25.35 5.48
N LYS A 159 14.07 26.04 4.74
CA LYS A 159 14.28 27.47 4.39
C LYS A 159 14.18 28.36 5.61
N GLU A 160 13.19 28.16 6.48
CA GLU A 160 13.04 28.92 7.73
C GLU A 160 14.30 28.82 8.59
N GLN A 161 14.86 27.61 8.77
CA GLN A 161 16.09 27.39 9.55
C GLN A 161 17.37 28.01 8.96
N MET A 162 17.35 28.41 7.67
CA MET A 162 18.49 29.11 7.05
C MET A 162 18.46 30.63 7.24
N TYR A 163 17.35 31.16 7.73
CA TYR A 163 17.17 32.61 7.97
C TYR A 163 17.21 32.98 9.46
N GLU A 164 17.32 31.99 10.33
CA GLU A 164 17.59 32.15 11.76
C GLU A 164 19.11 32.03 12.06
#